data_cf69b1d51bdf6e74cfb3b41b97e35510
#
_entry.id   cf69b1d51bdf6e74cfb3b41b97e35510
#
_cell.length_a   1.000
_cell.length_b   1.000
_cell.length_c   1.000
_cell.angle_alpha   90.00
_cell.angle_beta   90.00
_cell.angle_gamma   90.00
#
_symmetry.space_group_name_H-M   'P 1'
#
loop_
_entity.id
_entity.type
_entity.pdbx_description
1 polymer ?
#
loop_
_entity_poly.entity_id
_entity_poly.type
_entity_poly.pdbx_seq_one_letter_code
_entity_poly.pdbx_strand_id
1 'polypeptide(L)'
;MTLQKTILDLICVVEAELLSQGEAIGGGEFLITRRRLVASSSTMWVYSCGWDHEIPMTEEMPVKVRVKGSQATTEGRVVGFDNGTLWLGIRKNLGAVARPAYVQLDVESIFRALIRRLHEIKRDCISMGKYPIGQLFSDELSFATAEASAGIQVVDVPHIDVRRERVTEIVLDGLREGKRVLLTSAYNRDLDESLIAIVRVMRMEGLSYSTLVTRYPALALEGRGTTDLRELAFEQQFRANVGRVQAEQSALRTAFHRYQKLAPNVALAQEKKQDLEEVEALETRLIRAIDKIECKDTDLRLNVENYAEIPLWQRLSMQVGGKNPPTMHKMRSWCTEQLEALRKELDALYPRLSKAKQEAYLDPGILEEYEHSKEAIEAGGGIENVRSLIEKRPGESAHAFEGRGLVAATAGCVASHDLFTGLSFDIVIVDGIDAVSLPLLVPVTCLARNKIVLVGDCFGSQVSGVEDEREGNFQTRITCLRTSVLETYTAQVVASSHASNV
;
A
#
# COMPACT_ATOMS: atom_id res chain seq x y z
N MET A 1 25.06 -9.17 -24.83
CA MET A 1 23.86 -10.12 -24.77
C MET A 1 22.66 -9.30 -24.35
N THR A 2 21.53 -9.35 -25.02
CA THR A 2 20.36 -8.54 -24.64
C THR A 2 19.60 -9.19 -23.47
N LEU A 3 19.03 -8.39 -22.57
CA LEU A 3 18.21 -8.86 -21.45
C LEU A 3 17.13 -9.86 -21.92
N GLN A 4 16.48 -9.57 -23.05
CA GLN A 4 15.45 -10.43 -23.62
C GLN A 4 15.96 -11.81 -24.02
N LYS A 5 17.16 -11.89 -24.61
CA LYS A 5 17.80 -13.17 -24.98
C LYS A 5 18.15 -13.95 -23.71
N THR A 6 18.76 -13.29 -22.73
CA THR A 6 19.10 -13.91 -21.45
C THR A 6 17.86 -14.50 -20.78
N ILE A 7 16.74 -13.77 -20.73
CA ILE A 7 15.49 -14.27 -20.11
C ILE A 7 14.95 -15.50 -20.87
N LEU A 8 15.03 -15.51 -22.20
CA LEU A 8 14.64 -16.67 -23.00
C LEU A 8 15.49 -17.90 -22.69
N ASP A 9 16.80 -17.72 -22.64
CA ASP A 9 17.74 -18.79 -22.31
C ASP A 9 17.50 -19.33 -20.89
N LEU A 10 17.20 -18.43 -19.92
CA LEU A 10 16.85 -18.82 -18.56
C LEU A 10 15.52 -19.59 -18.48
N ILE A 11 14.49 -19.18 -19.23
CA ILE A 11 13.23 -19.91 -19.27
C ILE A 11 13.49 -21.34 -19.76
N CYS A 12 14.21 -21.52 -20.87
CA CYS A 12 14.53 -22.85 -21.40
C CYS A 12 15.30 -23.71 -20.39
N VAL A 13 16.24 -23.09 -19.67
CA VAL A 13 17.04 -23.78 -18.63
C VAL A 13 16.17 -24.22 -17.46
N VAL A 14 15.29 -23.36 -16.97
CA VAL A 14 14.38 -23.67 -15.85
C VAL A 14 13.32 -24.69 -16.26
N GLU A 15 12.83 -24.65 -17.50
CA GLU A 15 11.90 -25.67 -18.03
C GLU A 15 12.58 -27.04 -18.15
N ALA A 16 13.82 -27.09 -18.61
CA ALA A 16 14.59 -28.33 -18.68
C ALA A 16 14.83 -28.95 -17.29
N GLU A 17 15.10 -28.10 -16.29
CA GLU A 17 15.28 -28.56 -14.91
C GLU A 17 13.96 -29.04 -14.32
N LEU A 18 12.83 -28.36 -14.57
CA LEU A 18 11.51 -28.79 -14.14
C LEU A 18 11.18 -30.21 -14.66
N LEU A 19 11.52 -30.50 -15.93
CA LEU A 19 11.30 -31.83 -16.52
C LEU A 19 12.20 -32.88 -15.86
N SER A 20 13.50 -32.59 -15.69
CA SER A 20 14.47 -33.46 -15.05
C SER A 20 14.10 -33.79 -13.60
N GLN A 21 13.72 -32.78 -12.83
CA GLN A 21 13.32 -32.95 -11.42
C GLN A 21 11.97 -33.66 -11.27
N GLY A 22 11.03 -33.42 -12.20
CA GLY A 22 9.75 -34.11 -12.24
C GLY A 22 9.89 -35.63 -12.42
N GLU A 23 10.85 -36.07 -13.24
CA GLU A 23 11.20 -37.48 -13.42
C GLU A 23 11.92 -38.05 -12.20
N ALA A 24 12.84 -37.31 -11.59
CA ALA A 24 13.66 -37.78 -10.48
C ALA A 24 12.88 -37.87 -9.14
N ILE A 25 12.03 -36.92 -8.85
CA ILE A 25 11.33 -36.79 -7.55
C ILE A 25 9.94 -37.48 -7.59
N GLY A 26 9.33 -37.59 -8.77
CA GLY A 26 8.14 -38.41 -9.08
C GLY A 26 6.98 -38.33 -8.10
N GLY A 27 6.82 -37.23 -7.35
CA GLY A 27 5.78 -37.06 -6.34
C GLY A 27 6.00 -37.93 -5.08
N GLY A 28 7.23 -38.39 -4.83
CA GLY A 28 7.60 -39.28 -3.71
C GLY A 28 7.30 -38.65 -2.36
N GLU A 29 6.71 -39.49 -1.45
CA GLU A 29 6.60 -39.17 -0.04
C GLU A 29 7.86 -39.64 0.69
N PHE A 30 8.54 -38.76 1.40
CA PHE A 30 9.74 -39.02 2.15
C PHE A 30 9.39 -39.21 3.64
N LEU A 31 9.86 -40.29 4.26
CA LEU A 31 9.61 -40.59 5.65
C LEU A 31 10.58 -39.86 6.56
N ILE A 32 10.07 -38.96 7.40
CA ILE A 32 10.82 -38.34 8.48
C ILE A 32 10.59 -39.11 9.78
N THR A 33 11.65 -39.65 10.33
CA THR A 33 11.59 -40.47 11.57
C THR A 33 11.90 -39.66 12.82
N ARG A 34 12.75 -38.63 12.70
CA ARG A 34 13.18 -37.77 13.82
C ARG A 34 12.66 -36.36 13.59
N ARG A 35 11.86 -35.88 14.54
CA ARG A 35 11.26 -34.53 14.46
C ARG A 35 11.27 -33.87 15.83
N ARG A 36 11.76 -32.68 15.92
CA ARG A 36 11.77 -31.85 17.14
C ARG A 36 11.21 -30.45 16.82
N LEU A 37 10.27 -29.99 17.64
CA LEU A 37 9.83 -28.59 17.57
C LEU A 37 10.97 -27.68 18.05
N VAL A 38 11.40 -26.79 17.22
CA VAL A 38 12.52 -25.87 17.48
C VAL A 38 12.00 -24.48 17.80
N ALA A 39 10.98 -24.03 17.06
CA ALA A 39 10.41 -22.70 17.22
C ALA A 39 8.92 -22.69 16.88
N SER A 40 8.20 -21.72 17.39
CA SER A 40 6.80 -21.50 17.03
C SER A 40 6.49 -20.01 16.97
N SER A 41 5.76 -19.61 15.94
CA SER A 41 5.16 -18.28 15.80
C SER A 41 3.64 -18.38 15.86
N SER A 42 2.95 -17.24 15.77
CA SER A 42 1.49 -17.23 15.72
C SER A 42 0.91 -17.93 14.48
N THR A 43 1.72 -18.14 13.43
CA THR A 43 1.29 -18.64 12.12
C THR A 43 1.98 -19.93 11.70
N MET A 44 3.11 -20.26 12.32
CA MET A 44 3.96 -21.36 11.87
C MET A 44 4.69 -22.03 13.04
N TRP A 45 4.83 -23.34 12.93
CA TRP A 45 5.64 -24.18 13.82
C TRP A 45 6.84 -24.71 13.03
N VAL A 46 8.05 -24.45 13.52
CA VAL A 46 9.28 -24.91 12.88
C VAL A 46 9.76 -26.19 13.55
N TYR A 47 9.90 -27.22 12.74
CA TYR A 47 10.39 -28.51 13.15
C TYR A 47 11.76 -28.77 12.53
N SER A 48 12.72 -29.21 13.36
CA SER A 48 13.98 -29.79 12.90
C SER A 48 13.76 -31.30 12.68
N CYS A 49 14.12 -31.75 11.50
CA CYS A 49 13.92 -33.15 11.06
C CYS A 49 15.22 -33.73 10.56
N GLY A 50 15.54 -34.96 10.92
CA GLY A 50 16.63 -35.69 10.26
C GLY A 50 16.27 -35.98 8.80
N TRP A 51 17.19 -35.74 7.90
CA TRP A 51 17.01 -35.88 6.46
C TRP A 51 18.19 -36.65 5.86
N ASP A 52 17.93 -37.85 5.38
CA ASP A 52 18.95 -38.76 4.87
C ASP A 52 18.85 -38.93 3.33
N HIS A 53 18.13 -38.03 2.64
CA HIS A 53 17.90 -38.11 1.20
C HIS A 53 18.71 -37.06 0.45
N GLU A 54 19.37 -37.47 -0.63
CA GLU A 54 20.09 -36.61 -1.56
C GLU A 54 19.11 -36.01 -2.59
N ILE A 55 18.33 -35.03 -2.17
CA ILE A 55 17.40 -34.34 -3.04
C ILE A 55 17.76 -32.85 -3.03
N PRO A 56 17.85 -32.21 -4.19
CA PRO A 56 18.07 -30.77 -4.27
C PRO A 56 16.88 -30.05 -3.65
N MET A 57 17.11 -29.44 -2.49
CA MET A 57 16.10 -28.63 -1.80
C MET A 57 16.51 -27.18 -1.86
N THR A 58 15.52 -26.34 -2.10
CA THR A 58 15.66 -24.90 -1.96
C THR A 58 14.84 -24.43 -0.75
N GLU A 59 15.34 -23.42 -0.07
CA GLU A 59 14.55 -22.72 0.95
C GLU A 59 13.26 -22.17 0.34
N GLU A 60 12.22 -22.07 1.15
CA GLU A 60 10.85 -21.67 0.76
C GLU A 60 10.10 -22.69 -0.13
N MET A 61 10.71 -23.84 -0.45
CA MET A 61 10.02 -24.89 -1.20
C MET A 61 8.75 -25.33 -0.46
N PRO A 62 7.57 -25.30 -1.11
CA PRO A 62 6.34 -25.76 -0.51
C PRO A 62 6.39 -27.25 -0.23
N VAL A 63 5.82 -27.64 0.91
CA VAL A 63 5.76 -29.05 1.30
C VAL A 63 4.37 -29.40 1.82
N LYS A 64 3.97 -30.65 1.61
CA LYS A 64 2.83 -31.25 2.26
C LYS A 64 3.31 -32.28 3.27
N VAL A 65 2.86 -32.14 4.53
CA VAL A 65 3.27 -33.03 5.63
C VAL A 65 2.08 -33.81 6.13
N ARG A 66 2.24 -35.11 6.23
CA ARG A 66 1.24 -36.06 6.73
C ARG A 66 1.83 -36.90 7.86
N VAL A 67 1.29 -36.78 9.05
CA VAL A 67 1.73 -37.62 10.20
C VAL A 67 1.31 -39.07 9.97
N LYS A 68 2.21 -40.02 10.22
CA LYS A 68 1.92 -41.47 10.09
C LYS A 68 0.70 -41.84 10.95
N GLY A 69 -0.29 -42.46 10.32
CA GLY A 69 -1.56 -42.83 10.95
C GLY A 69 -2.65 -41.76 10.88
N SER A 70 -2.38 -40.62 10.25
CA SER A 70 -3.38 -39.60 9.95
C SER A 70 -3.59 -39.50 8.44
N GLN A 71 -4.84 -39.31 8.04
CA GLN A 71 -5.17 -38.97 6.62
C GLN A 71 -5.07 -37.46 6.34
N ALA A 72 -5.02 -36.65 7.39
CA ALA A 72 -4.96 -35.19 7.22
C ALA A 72 -3.54 -34.79 6.83
N THR A 73 -3.45 -34.06 5.71
CA THR A 73 -2.25 -33.38 5.28
C THR A 73 -2.24 -31.93 5.78
N THR A 74 -1.08 -31.38 6.04
CA THR A 74 -0.90 -29.97 6.36
C THR A 74 0.17 -29.39 5.43
N GLU A 75 -0.05 -28.14 5.02
CA GLU A 75 0.89 -27.41 4.20
C GLU A 75 2.00 -26.78 5.04
N GLY A 76 3.16 -26.69 4.46
CA GLY A 76 4.33 -26.08 5.04
C GLY A 76 5.33 -25.66 3.97
N ARG A 77 6.52 -25.35 4.41
CA ARG A 77 7.64 -25.00 3.53
C ARG A 77 8.98 -25.43 4.14
N VAL A 78 9.97 -25.58 3.29
CA VAL A 78 11.36 -25.74 3.71
C VAL A 78 11.87 -24.40 4.23
N VAL A 79 12.32 -24.38 5.47
CA VAL A 79 12.90 -23.20 6.14
C VAL A 79 14.40 -23.13 5.93
N GLY A 80 15.05 -24.28 5.88
CA GLY A 80 16.47 -24.41 5.66
C GLY A 80 16.88 -25.87 5.65
N PHE A 81 18.09 -26.09 5.19
CA PHE A 81 18.72 -27.40 5.17
C PHE A 81 20.20 -27.24 5.49
N ASP A 82 20.73 -28.04 6.39
CA ASP A 82 22.15 -28.05 6.73
C ASP A 82 22.54 -29.40 7.37
N ASN A 83 23.62 -29.99 6.92
CA ASN A 83 24.26 -31.18 7.51
C ASN A 83 23.27 -32.33 7.84
N GLY A 84 22.42 -32.71 6.89
CA GLY A 84 21.44 -33.78 7.08
C GLY A 84 20.27 -33.42 8.00
N THR A 85 20.08 -32.13 8.31
CA THR A 85 18.98 -31.63 9.08
C THR A 85 18.11 -30.73 8.21
N LEU A 86 16.83 -31.06 8.10
CA LEU A 86 15.82 -30.27 7.39
C LEU A 86 14.97 -29.49 8.40
N TRP A 87 14.85 -28.18 8.22
CA TRP A 87 13.88 -27.38 8.99
C TRP A 87 12.64 -27.15 8.16
N LEU A 88 11.48 -27.56 8.73
CA LEU A 88 10.17 -27.44 8.11
C LEU A 88 9.32 -26.45 8.89
N GLY A 89 8.86 -25.40 8.23
CA GLY A 89 7.85 -24.49 8.75
C GLY A 89 6.46 -25.00 8.36
N ILE A 90 5.62 -25.30 9.35
CA ILE A 90 4.32 -25.94 9.15
C ILE A 90 3.23 -25.06 9.77
N ARG A 91 2.12 -24.85 9.06
CA ARG A 91 1.01 -24.00 9.52
C ARG A 91 0.22 -24.59 10.70
N LYS A 92 0.33 -25.88 10.94
CA LYS A 92 -0.40 -26.58 12.01
C LYS A 92 0.57 -27.20 13.00
N ASN A 93 0.27 -27.09 14.30
CA ASN A 93 1.04 -27.79 15.33
C ASN A 93 0.85 -29.31 15.18
N LEU A 94 1.92 -29.99 14.88
CA LEU A 94 1.94 -31.47 14.79
C LEU A 94 2.23 -32.17 16.14
N GLY A 95 2.33 -31.40 17.23
CA GLY A 95 2.67 -31.86 18.56
C GLY A 95 4.18 -32.03 18.78
N ALA A 96 4.59 -32.05 20.04
CA ALA A 96 5.98 -32.23 20.45
C ALA A 96 6.49 -33.68 20.31
N VAL A 97 5.58 -34.66 20.24
CA VAL A 97 5.92 -36.08 20.18
C VAL A 97 6.38 -36.42 18.75
N ALA A 98 7.53 -37.09 18.69
CA ALA A 98 8.18 -37.52 17.46
C ALA A 98 7.44 -38.69 16.78
N ARG A 99 6.20 -38.46 16.30
CA ARG A 99 5.59 -39.44 15.39
C ARG A 99 6.22 -39.30 14.01
N PRO A 100 6.56 -40.40 13.33
CA PRO A 100 7.01 -40.33 11.95
C PRO A 100 6.02 -39.56 11.08
N ALA A 101 6.52 -38.78 10.13
CA ALA A 101 5.70 -38.05 9.19
C ALA A 101 6.22 -38.29 7.77
N TYR A 102 5.32 -38.23 6.82
CA TYR A 102 5.62 -38.21 5.39
C TYR A 102 5.66 -36.78 4.92
N VAL A 103 6.70 -36.43 4.19
CA VAL A 103 6.87 -35.13 3.56
C VAL A 103 6.88 -35.32 2.07
N GLN A 104 6.03 -34.58 1.38
CA GLN A 104 6.00 -34.48 -0.06
C GLN A 104 6.51 -33.08 -0.43
N LEU A 105 7.57 -33.02 -1.22
CA LEU A 105 8.14 -31.77 -1.72
C LEU A 105 7.39 -31.34 -2.99
N ASP A 106 7.00 -30.07 -3.06
CA ASP A 106 6.37 -29.49 -4.24
C ASP A 106 7.40 -28.65 -5.03
N VAL A 107 8.34 -29.36 -5.66
CA VAL A 107 9.38 -28.75 -6.48
C VAL A 107 8.81 -28.04 -7.67
N GLU A 108 7.76 -28.62 -8.27
CA GLU A 108 7.13 -28.14 -9.49
C GLU A 108 6.56 -26.72 -9.34
N SER A 109 5.97 -26.41 -8.19
CA SER A 109 5.33 -25.12 -7.95
C SER A 109 6.32 -23.95 -7.98
N ILE A 110 7.52 -24.12 -7.45
CA ILE A 110 8.58 -23.09 -7.47
C ILE A 110 9.04 -22.80 -8.89
N PHE A 111 9.37 -23.87 -9.64
CA PHE A 111 9.84 -23.71 -11.01
C PHE A 111 8.77 -23.06 -11.89
N ARG A 112 7.51 -23.47 -11.76
CA ARG A 112 6.39 -22.87 -12.49
C ARG A 112 6.18 -21.39 -12.11
N ALA A 113 6.32 -21.02 -10.83
CA ALA A 113 6.24 -19.64 -10.39
C ALA A 113 7.40 -18.81 -10.99
N LEU A 114 8.61 -19.35 -10.99
CA LEU A 114 9.79 -18.71 -11.56
C LEU A 114 9.66 -18.52 -13.08
N ILE A 115 9.22 -19.56 -13.81
CA ILE A 115 8.96 -19.48 -15.25
C ILE A 115 7.90 -18.40 -15.55
N ARG A 116 6.80 -18.38 -14.81
CA ARG A 116 5.76 -17.34 -14.93
C ARG A 116 6.37 -15.95 -14.74
N ARG A 117 7.17 -15.77 -13.71
CA ARG A 117 7.82 -14.50 -13.39
C ARG A 117 8.77 -14.04 -14.49
N LEU A 118 9.57 -14.95 -15.03
CA LEU A 118 10.46 -14.67 -16.17
C LEU A 118 9.68 -14.28 -17.43
N HIS A 119 8.53 -14.91 -17.67
CA HIS A 119 7.65 -14.53 -18.78
C HIS A 119 7.02 -13.13 -18.59
N GLU A 120 6.66 -12.75 -17.36
CA GLU A 120 6.19 -11.39 -17.04
C GLU A 120 7.29 -10.37 -17.32
N ILE A 121 8.50 -10.61 -16.82
CA ILE A 121 9.66 -9.75 -17.05
C ILE A 121 9.97 -9.63 -18.54
N LYS A 122 9.89 -10.73 -19.30
CA LYS A 122 10.09 -10.72 -20.75
C LYS A 122 9.10 -9.80 -21.47
N ARG A 123 7.83 -9.77 -21.06
CA ARG A 123 6.83 -8.86 -21.64
C ARG A 123 7.15 -7.39 -21.38
N ASP A 124 7.75 -7.11 -20.23
CA ASP A 124 8.05 -5.76 -19.78
C ASP A 124 9.49 -5.32 -20.11
N CYS A 125 10.30 -6.17 -20.78
CA CYS A 125 11.71 -5.92 -21.06
C CYS A 125 12.01 -4.56 -21.70
N ILE A 126 11.12 -4.07 -22.60
CA ILE A 126 11.33 -2.80 -23.31
C ILE A 126 11.27 -1.63 -22.31
N SER A 127 10.34 -1.67 -21.36
CA SER A 127 10.24 -0.66 -20.31
C SER A 127 11.37 -0.78 -19.30
N MET A 128 11.84 -1.99 -19.04
CA MET A 128 12.93 -2.28 -18.09
C MET A 128 14.31 -1.89 -18.59
N GLY A 129 14.51 -1.69 -19.89
CA GLY A 129 15.77 -1.17 -20.44
C GLY A 129 16.21 0.18 -19.89
N LYS A 130 15.30 0.91 -19.25
CA LYS A 130 15.58 2.19 -18.56
C LYS A 130 16.07 2.00 -17.12
N TYR A 131 15.95 0.79 -16.54
CA TYR A 131 16.34 0.47 -15.19
C TYR A 131 17.76 -0.12 -15.15
N PRO A 132 18.41 -0.17 -13.97
CA PRO A 132 19.78 -0.72 -13.83
C PRO A 132 19.95 -2.11 -14.41
N ILE A 133 18.93 -2.97 -14.36
CA ILE A 133 18.96 -4.32 -14.93
C ILE A 133 19.23 -4.31 -16.44
N GLY A 134 18.73 -3.32 -17.19
CA GLY A 134 19.01 -3.18 -18.61
C GLY A 134 20.50 -2.93 -18.90
N GLN A 135 21.19 -2.25 -18.01
CA GLN A 135 22.63 -2.00 -18.11
C GLN A 135 23.45 -3.27 -17.84
N LEU A 136 22.98 -4.15 -16.91
CA LEU A 136 23.66 -5.40 -16.58
C LEU A 136 23.79 -6.37 -17.81
N PHE A 137 22.85 -6.28 -18.75
CA PHE A 137 22.78 -7.18 -19.92
C PHE A 137 22.93 -6.47 -21.26
N SER A 138 23.31 -5.18 -21.29
CA SER A 138 23.54 -4.46 -22.54
C SER A 138 24.94 -4.70 -23.06
N ASP A 139 25.06 -4.99 -24.38
CA ASP A 139 26.35 -5.07 -25.06
C ASP A 139 26.99 -3.68 -25.28
N GLU A 140 26.18 -2.63 -25.20
CA GLU A 140 26.60 -1.24 -25.32
C GLU A 140 26.71 -0.59 -23.92
N LEU A 141 27.67 -0.99 -23.14
CA LEU A 141 28.17 -0.15 -22.05
C LEU A 141 29.04 0.94 -22.71
N SER A 142 28.37 1.97 -23.20
CA SER A 142 29.09 3.20 -23.56
C SER A 142 29.68 3.75 -22.25
N PHE A 143 31.01 3.71 -22.20
CA PHE A 143 31.85 4.21 -21.13
C PHE A 143 31.68 5.73 -20.95
N ALA A 144 30.56 6.16 -20.42
CA ALA A 144 30.49 7.44 -19.80
C ALA A 144 30.98 7.29 -18.35
N THR A 145 32.25 7.75 -18.16
CA THR A 145 32.93 8.00 -16.89
C THR A 145 32.36 7.30 -15.63
N ALA A 146 33.22 6.74 -14.81
CA ALA A 146 32.90 5.95 -13.59
C ALA A 146 31.85 6.57 -12.63
N GLU A 147 31.53 7.84 -12.78
CA GLU A 147 30.44 8.52 -12.07
C GLU A 147 29.05 8.33 -12.70
N ALA A 148 28.95 7.89 -13.96
CA ALA A 148 27.68 7.74 -14.69
C ALA A 148 27.13 6.30 -14.72
N SER A 149 27.85 5.30 -14.21
CA SER A 149 27.32 3.95 -13.97
C SER A 149 26.49 3.88 -12.68
N ALA A 150 25.63 4.86 -12.50
CA ALA A 150 24.85 5.11 -11.28
C ALA A 150 23.89 3.97 -10.87
N GLY A 151 23.78 2.92 -11.67
CA GLY A 151 22.80 1.87 -11.45
C GLY A 151 23.32 0.57 -10.82
N ILE A 152 24.61 0.22 -10.97
CA ILE A 152 25.12 -1.07 -10.50
C ILE A 152 26.41 -0.87 -9.72
N GLN A 153 26.47 -1.47 -8.54
CA GLN A 153 27.66 -1.50 -7.69
C GLN A 153 28.01 -2.96 -7.37
N VAL A 154 29.23 -3.37 -7.66
CA VAL A 154 29.78 -4.65 -7.23
C VAL A 154 30.72 -4.40 -6.06
N VAL A 155 30.53 -5.14 -4.99
CA VAL A 155 31.32 -5.05 -3.74
C VAL A 155 31.93 -6.42 -3.51
N ASP A 156 33.19 -6.56 -3.90
CA ASP A 156 33.93 -7.81 -3.73
C ASP A 156 34.46 -7.92 -2.31
N VAL A 157 33.87 -8.81 -1.53
CA VAL A 157 34.22 -9.03 -0.13
C VAL A 157 34.08 -10.52 0.19
N PRO A 158 35.19 -11.26 0.21
CA PRO A 158 35.17 -12.71 0.46
C PRO A 158 34.89 -13.06 1.93
N HIS A 159 35.20 -12.16 2.88
CA HIS A 159 35.02 -12.42 4.31
C HIS A 159 33.63 -12.02 4.79
N ILE A 160 32.89 -12.95 5.38
CA ILE A 160 31.48 -12.80 5.76
C ILE A 160 31.25 -11.66 6.77
N ASP A 161 32.16 -11.44 7.72
CA ASP A 161 31.98 -10.39 8.73
C ASP A 161 32.14 -8.99 8.12
N VAL A 162 33.15 -8.80 7.25
CA VAL A 162 33.38 -7.54 6.53
C VAL A 162 32.22 -7.30 5.54
N ARG A 163 31.72 -8.38 4.92
CA ARG A 163 30.56 -8.33 4.05
C ARG A 163 29.31 -7.78 4.78
N ARG A 164 29.03 -8.28 5.99
CA ARG A 164 27.90 -7.82 6.82
C ARG A 164 28.05 -6.36 7.23
N GLU A 165 29.25 -5.92 7.60
CA GLU A 165 29.52 -4.51 7.91
C GLU A 165 29.20 -3.64 6.69
N ARG A 166 29.69 -4.04 5.51
CA ARG A 166 29.48 -3.28 4.28
C ARG A 166 28.00 -3.23 3.85
N VAL A 167 27.29 -4.36 3.94
CA VAL A 167 25.84 -4.42 3.70
C VAL A 167 25.10 -3.50 4.67
N THR A 168 25.50 -3.52 5.94
CA THR A 168 24.89 -2.67 6.97
C THR A 168 25.06 -1.18 6.66
N GLU A 169 26.26 -0.74 6.28
CA GLU A 169 26.52 0.65 5.86
C GLU A 169 25.63 1.07 4.71
N ILE A 170 25.61 0.27 3.63
CA ILE A 170 24.83 0.58 2.42
C ILE A 170 23.31 0.66 2.71
N VAL A 171 22.79 -0.25 3.55
CA VAL A 171 21.40 -0.22 3.98
C VAL A 171 21.09 1.03 4.76
N LEU A 172 21.91 1.36 5.76
CA LEU A 172 21.68 2.52 6.62
C LEU A 172 21.76 3.84 5.85
N ASP A 173 22.70 3.97 4.93
CA ASP A 173 22.79 5.13 4.06
C ASP A 173 21.54 5.29 3.20
N GLY A 174 21.07 4.19 2.60
CA GLY A 174 19.80 4.21 1.85
C GLY A 174 18.60 4.63 2.72
N LEU A 175 18.51 4.12 3.95
CA LEU A 175 17.43 4.47 4.88
C LEU A 175 17.50 5.93 5.34
N ARG A 176 18.70 6.47 5.61
CA ARG A 176 18.93 7.88 5.96
C ARG A 176 18.53 8.82 4.83
N GLU A 177 18.70 8.39 3.58
CA GLU A 177 18.25 9.12 2.38
C GLU A 177 16.74 8.95 2.10
N GLY A 178 16.01 8.22 2.94
CA GLY A 178 14.58 7.95 2.76
C GLY A 178 14.25 7.00 1.61
N LYS A 179 15.25 6.24 1.12
CA LYS A 179 15.09 5.27 0.03
C LYS A 179 14.50 3.96 0.53
N ARG A 180 13.75 3.29 -0.35
CA ARG A 180 13.25 1.94 -0.12
C ARG A 180 14.29 0.92 -0.55
N VAL A 181 14.69 0.07 0.38
CA VAL A 181 15.75 -0.92 0.19
C VAL A 181 15.16 -2.32 0.24
N LEU A 182 15.51 -3.16 -0.74
CA LEU A 182 15.34 -4.61 -0.68
C LEU A 182 16.68 -5.26 -0.37
N LEU A 183 16.75 -5.98 0.74
CA LEU A 183 17.90 -6.84 1.07
C LEU A 183 17.52 -8.28 0.80
N THR A 184 18.32 -8.97 0.01
CA THR A 184 18.11 -10.36 -0.34
C THR A 184 19.39 -11.17 -0.23
N SER A 185 19.26 -12.44 0.12
CA SER A 185 20.35 -13.42 0.15
C SER A 185 19.84 -14.78 -0.35
N ALA A 186 20.74 -15.70 -0.65
CA ALA A 186 20.38 -17.06 -1.03
C ALA A 186 19.70 -17.81 0.11
N TYR A 187 20.18 -17.59 1.35
CA TYR A 187 19.78 -18.38 2.51
C TYR A 187 19.16 -17.49 3.61
N ASN A 188 18.15 -18.05 4.29
CA ASN A 188 17.49 -17.41 5.42
C ASN A 188 18.49 -17.06 6.53
N ARG A 189 19.43 -17.94 6.82
CA ARG A 189 20.43 -17.75 7.87
C ARG A 189 21.27 -16.50 7.63
N ASP A 190 21.83 -16.36 6.43
CA ASP A 190 22.71 -15.24 6.09
C ASP A 190 21.93 -13.93 6.13
N LEU A 191 20.72 -13.94 5.58
CA LEU A 191 19.82 -12.80 5.60
C LEU A 191 19.46 -12.35 7.01
N ASP A 192 19.16 -13.31 7.90
CA ASP A 192 18.78 -13.02 9.30
C ASP A 192 19.98 -12.50 10.10
N GLU A 193 21.19 -13.04 9.87
CA GLU A 193 22.42 -12.56 10.50
C GLU A 193 22.76 -11.12 10.04
N SER A 194 22.59 -10.80 8.75
CA SER A 194 22.73 -9.45 8.22
C SER A 194 21.68 -8.48 8.82
N LEU A 195 20.42 -8.93 8.94
CA LEU A 195 19.39 -8.14 9.61
C LEU A 195 19.68 -7.86 11.08
N ILE A 196 20.20 -8.84 11.82
CA ILE A 196 20.61 -8.66 13.21
C ILE A 196 21.68 -7.57 13.32
N ALA A 197 22.67 -7.59 12.43
CA ALA A 197 23.71 -6.57 12.38
C ALA A 197 23.12 -5.17 12.13
N ILE A 198 22.25 -5.04 11.13
CA ILE A 198 21.56 -3.78 10.78
C ILE A 198 20.74 -3.27 11.97
N VAL A 199 19.87 -4.11 12.54
CA VAL A 199 19.01 -3.72 13.67
C VAL A 199 19.82 -3.31 14.89
N ARG A 200 20.96 -3.95 15.14
CA ARG A 200 21.87 -3.58 16.23
C ARG A 200 22.37 -2.15 16.05
N VAL A 201 22.83 -1.79 14.84
CA VAL A 201 23.31 -0.43 14.56
C VAL A 201 22.16 0.57 14.62
N MET A 202 20.99 0.24 14.05
CA MET A 202 19.80 1.10 14.14
C MET A 202 19.42 1.41 15.60
N ARG A 203 19.49 0.41 16.49
CA ARG A 203 19.23 0.59 17.93
C ARG A 203 20.27 1.52 18.58
N MET A 204 21.55 1.36 18.24
CA MET A 204 22.60 2.25 18.76
C MET A 204 22.43 3.70 18.30
N GLU A 205 21.91 3.90 17.09
CA GLU A 205 21.62 5.23 16.53
C GLU A 205 20.24 5.78 16.96
N GLY A 206 19.44 5.04 17.72
CA GLY A 206 18.09 5.45 18.14
C GLY A 206 17.04 5.45 17.02
N LEU A 207 17.29 4.73 15.91
CA LEU A 207 16.36 4.62 14.80
C LEU A 207 15.25 3.63 15.10
N SER A 208 14.02 3.93 14.67
CA SER A 208 12.84 3.07 14.86
C SER A 208 12.85 1.91 13.87
N TYR A 209 13.53 0.83 14.19
CA TYR A 209 13.64 -0.34 13.31
C TYR A 209 12.32 -1.11 13.15
N SER A 210 11.47 -1.20 14.18
CA SER A 210 10.20 -1.96 14.13
C SER A 210 9.20 -1.42 13.11
N THR A 211 9.25 -0.13 12.81
CA THR A 211 8.40 0.51 11.81
C THR A 211 9.00 0.52 10.42
N LEU A 212 10.33 0.55 10.32
CA LEU A 212 11.06 0.69 9.06
C LEU A 212 11.45 -0.65 8.43
N VAL A 213 11.69 -1.69 9.25
CA VAL A 213 12.25 -2.96 8.80
C VAL A 213 11.18 -4.04 8.79
N THR A 214 11.14 -4.85 7.73
CA THR A 214 10.26 -6.00 7.61
C THR A 214 11.04 -7.20 7.08
N ARG A 215 10.83 -8.37 7.67
CA ARG A 215 11.35 -9.67 7.25
C ARG A 215 10.24 -10.54 6.66
N TYR A 216 10.40 -10.95 5.42
CA TYR A 216 9.44 -11.85 4.77
C TYR A 216 10.15 -13.12 4.23
N PRO A 217 9.56 -14.29 4.37
CA PRO A 217 8.56 -14.63 5.38
C PRO A 217 9.17 -14.58 6.78
N ALA A 218 8.34 -14.49 7.81
CA ALA A 218 8.81 -14.51 9.17
C ALA A 218 9.46 -15.85 9.48
N LEU A 219 10.75 -15.90 9.61
CA LEU A 219 11.48 -17.10 9.99
C LEU A 219 12.38 -16.86 11.17
N ALA A 220 12.35 -17.85 11.97
CA ALA A 220 12.90 -17.89 13.26
C ALA A 220 14.35 -18.35 13.24
N LEU A 221 15.29 -17.45 13.41
CA LEU A 221 16.45 -17.76 14.24
C LEU A 221 16.05 -17.66 15.72
N GLU A 222 14.80 -18.03 16.03
CA GLU A 222 14.29 -18.13 17.37
C GLU A 222 15.08 -19.22 18.12
N GLY A 223 15.96 -18.80 18.99
CA GLY A 223 16.72 -19.69 19.87
C GLY A 223 18.19 -19.36 20.04
N ARG A 224 18.74 -18.43 19.28
CA ARG A 224 20.14 -17.99 19.46
C ARG A 224 20.28 -16.65 20.20
N GLY A 225 19.33 -16.33 21.07
CA GLY A 225 19.58 -15.53 22.30
C GLY A 225 19.89 -14.05 22.17
N THR A 226 19.83 -13.37 21.02
CA THR A 226 20.39 -12.03 20.96
C THR A 226 19.48 -10.91 20.47
N THR A 227 18.46 -11.19 19.70
CA THR A 227 17.52 -10.13 19.26
C THR A 227 16.19 -10.77 18.89
N ASP A 228 15.11 -10.31 19.48
CA ASP A 228 13.79 -10.79 19.13
C ASP A 228 13.37 -10.19 17.77
N LEU A 229 13.69 -10.91 16.68
CA LEU A 229 13.29 -10.51 15.33
C LEU A 229 11.79 -10.73 15.07
N ARG A 230 11.01 -11.18 16.09
CA ARG A 230 9.56 -11.38 15.95
C ARG A 230 8.84 -10.10 15.55
N GLU A 231 9.30 -8.94 16.07
CA GLU A 231 8.73 -7.64 15.73
C GLU A 231 8.88 -7.30 14.24
N LEU A 232 9.86 -7.89 13.56
CA LEU A 232 10.13 -7.69 12.15
C LEU A 232 9.33 -8.62 11.24
N ALA A 233 8.62 -9.58 11.84
CA ALA A 233 7.84 -10.56 11.10
C ALA A 233 6.72 -9.90 10.30
N PHE A 234 6.79 -10.06 8.98
CA PHE A 234 5.80 -9.51 8.05
C PHE A 234 4.36 -9.82 8.47
N GLU A 235 4.05 -11.06 8.84
CA GLU A 235 2.69 -11.45 9.21
C GLU A 235 2.15 -10.69 10.42
N GLN A 236 2.99 -10.37 11.41
CA GLN A 236 2.56 -9.58 12.57
C GLN A 236 2.32 -8.13 12.17
N GLN A 237 3.25 -7.56 11.42
CA GLN A 237 3.15 -6.19 10.93
C GLN A 237 2.01 -6.04 9.92
N PHE A 238 1.83 -7.01 9.03
CA PHE A 238 0.75 -7.04 8.04
C PHE A 238 -0.62 -7.13 8.70
N ARG A 239 -0.80 -8.02 9.71
CA ARG A 239 -2.07 -8.10 10.45
C ARG A 239 -2.41 -6.79 11.15
N ALA A 240 -1.43 -6.15 11.76
CA ALA A 240 -1.64 -4.84 12.40
C ALA A 240 -2.03 -3.77 11.38
N ASN A 241 -1.35 -3.73 10.22
CA ASN A 241 -1.65 -2.79 9.14
C ASN A 241 -2.98 -3.10 8.45
N VAL A 242 -3.25 -4.37 8.12
CA VAL A 242 -4.53 -4.79 7.54
C VAL A 242 -5.68 -4.49 8.49
N GLY A 243 -5.52 -4.76 9.79
CA GLY A 243 -6.53 -4.41 10.80
C GLY A 243 -6.81 -2.90 10.82
N ARG A 244 -5.77 -2.06 10.74
CA ARG A 244 -5.90 -0.60 10.67
C ARG A 244 -6.57 -0.16 9.37
N VAL A 245 -6.08 -0.63 8.23
CA VAL A 245 -6.65 -0.29 6.91
C VAL A 245 -8.10 -0.77 6.79
N GLN A 246 -8.42 -1.96 7.28
CA GLN A 246 -9.80 -2.45 7.31
C GLN A 246 -10.69 -1.63 8.24
N ALA A 247 -10.18 -1.21 9.39
CA ALA A 247 -10.91 -0.32 10.30
C ALA A 247 -11.17 1.05 9.65
N GLU A 248 -10.16 1.65 9.02
CA GLU A 248 -10.29 2.91 8.27
C GLU A 248 -11.27 2.77 7.09
N GLN A 249 -11.18 1.70 6.30
CA GLN A 249 -12.13 1.44 5.21
C GLN A 249 -13.56 1.19 5.73
N SER A 250 -13.71 0.49 6.87
CA SER A 250 -15.01 0.26 7.51
C SER A 250 -15.60 1.57 8.02
N ALA A 251 -14.80 2.44 8.61
CA ALA A 251 -15.22 3.78 9.05
C ALA A 251 -15.65 4.64 7.86
N LEU A 252 -14.86 4.67 6.79
CA LEU A 252 -15.19 5.38 5.55
C LEU A 252 -16.46 4.83 4.87
N ARG A 253 -16.65 3.52 4.83
CA ARG A 253 -17.92 2.90 4.35
C ARG A 253 -19.11 3.35 5.16
N THR A 254 -18.97 3.34 6.47
CA THR A 254 -20.06 3.77 7.38
C THR A 254 -20.39 5.25 7.17
N ALA A 255 -19.38 6.12 7.09
CA ALA A 255 -19.54 7.53 6.80
C ALA A 255 -20.19 7.76 5.43
N PHE A 256 -19.75 7.04 4.40
CA PHE A 256 -20.31 7.14 3.05
C PHE A 256 -21.79 6.70 2.99
N HIS A 257 -22.15 5.60 3.64
CA HIS A 257 -23.55 5.16 3.72
C HIS A 257 -24.42 6.17 4.48
N ARG A 258 -23.94 6.74 5.59
CA ARG A 258 -24.65 7.78 6.32
C ARG A 258 -24.84 9.02 5.46
N TYR A 259 -23.81 9.49 4.81
CA TYR A 259 -23.88 10.60 3.87
C TYR A 259 -24.93 10.37 2.79
N GLN A 260 -24.91 9.23 2.10
CA GLN A 260 -25.89 8.90 1.06
C GLN A 260 -27.33 8.89 1.59
N LYS A 261 -27.54 8.42 2.82
CA LYS A 261 -28.87 8.38 3.45
C LYS A 261 -29.37 9.76 3.85
N LEU A 262 -28.48 10.63 4.33
CA LEU A 262 -28.84 11.93 4.88
C LEU A 262 -28.85 13.04 3.82
N ALA A 263 -28.04 12.94 2.77
CA ALA A 263 -27.92 13.96 1.73
C ALA A 263 -29.25 14.38 1.09
N PRO A 264 -30.20 13.47 0.76
CA PRO A 264 -31.49 13.87 0.20
C PRO A 264 -32.32 14.70 1.18
N ASN A 265 -32.30 14.34 2.48
CA ASN A 265 -33.07 15.04 3.52
C ASN A 265 -32.50 16.45 3.75
N VAL A 266 -31.18 16.57 3.78
CA VAL A 266 -30.51 17.88 3.93
C VAL A 266 -30.76 18.78 2.72
N ALA A 267 -30.69 18.23 1.50
CA ALA A 267 -30.98 18.96 0.28
C ALA A 267 -32.43 19.46 0.25
N LEU A 268 -33.39 18.62 0.62
CA LEU A 268 -34.80 19.01 0.72
C LEU A 268 -35.02 20.10 1.79
N ALA A 269 -34.39 19.98 2.94
CA ALA A 269 -34.47 20.99 3.99
C ALA A 269 -33.86 22.33 3.55
N GLN A 270 -32.78 22.31 2.77
CA GLN A 270 -32.19 23.53 2.19
C GLN A 270 -33.10 24.18 1.18
N GLU A 271 -33.76 23.40 0.29
CA GLU A 271 -34.78 23.92 -0.63
C GLU A 271 -35.94 24.55 0.13
N LYS A 272 -36.46 23.86 1.16
CA LYS A 272 -37.55 24.40 2.01
C LYS A 272 -37.16 25.62 2.84
N LYS A 273 -35.87 25.75 3.17
CA LYS A 273 -35.35 26.97 3.81
C LYS A 273 -35.38 28.17 2.87
N GLN A 274 -35.10 27.97 1.58
CA GLN A 274 -35.25 29.03 0.58
C GLN A 274 -36.71 29.45 0.43
N ASP A 275 -37.65 28.47 0.33
CA ASP A 275 -39.09 28.73 0.32
C ASP A 275 -39.51 29.55 1.55
N LEU A 276 -39.01 29.23 2.75
CA LEU A 276 -39.28 29.95 3.99
C LEU A 276 -38.75 31.40 3.93
N GLU A 277 -37.52 31.62 3.44
CA GLU A 277 -36.93 32.95 3.30
C GLU A 277 -37.77 33.84 2.37
N GLU A 278 -38.34 33.27 1.29
CA GLU A 278 -39.25 34.01 0.39
C GLU A 278 -40.56 34.41 1.09
N VAL A 279 -41.13 33.51 1.88
CA VAL A 279 -42.38 33.78 2.66
C VAL A 279 -42.11 34.83 3.75
N GLU A 280 -40.99 34.77 4.46
CA GLU A 280 -40.59 35.77 5.47
C GLU A 280 -40.28 37.14 4.81
N ALA A 281 -39.75 37.16 3.61
CA ALA A 281 -39.55 38.38 2.86
C ALA A 281 -40.90 39.04 2.45
N LEU A 282 -41.91 38.21 2.08
CA LEU A 282 -43.27 38.70 1.83
C LEU A 282 -43.92 39.25 3.09
N GLU A 283 -43.83 38.53 4.23
CA GLU A 283 -44.32 39.03 5.52
C GLU A 283 -43.73 40.42 5.84
N THR A 284 -42.41 40.53 5.74
CA THR A 284 -41.71 41.80 5.99
C THR A 284 -42.17 42.93 5.06
N ARG A 285 -42.45 42.64 3.78
CA ARG A 285 -42.99 43.62 2.82
C ARG A 285 -44.42 44.05 3.19
N LEU A 286 -45.27 43.12 3.56
CA LEU A 286 -46.66 43.44 3.98
C LEU A 286 -46.68 44.28 5.25
N ILE A 287 -45.89 43.91 6.27
CA ILE A 287 -45.79 44.71 7.52
C ILE A 287 -45.32 46.12 7.20
N ARG A 288 -44.28 46.31 6.42
CA ARG A 288 -43.81 47.65 6.00
C ARG A 288 -44.85 48.44 5.20
N ALA A 289 -45.67 47.74 4.39
CA ALA A 289 -46.75 48.38 3.66
C ALA A 289 -47.88 48.85 4.59
N ILE A 290 -48.22 48.01 5.57
CA ILE A 290 -49.20 48.36 6.62
C ILE A 290 -48.72 49.58 7.40
N ASP A 291 -47.50 49.54 7.97
CA ASP A 291 -46.92 50.64 8.73
C ASP A 291 -46.95 51.98 7.93
N LYS A 292 -46.60 51.94 6.64
CA LYS A 292 -46.61 53.11 5.78
C LYS A 292 -47.99 53.70 5.59
N ILE A 293 -49.02 52.83 5.47
CA ILE A 293 -50.39 53.29 5.31
C ILE A 293 -50.98 53.77 6.65
N GLU A 294 -50.64 53.08 7.77
CA GLU A 294 -51.04 53.54 9.14
C GLU A 294 -50.47 54.92 9.50
N CYS A 295 -49.16 55.15 9.18
CA CYS A 295 -48.57 56.47 9.34
C CYS A 295 -49.33 57.51 8.54
N LYS A 296 -49.67 57.19 7.27
CA LYS A 296 -50.38 58.08 6.37
C LYS A 296 -51.82 58.37 6.87
N ASP A 297 -52.55 57.36 7.39
CA ASP A 297 -53.89 57.55 7.98
C ASP A 297 -53.82 58.39 9.25
N THR A 298 -52.79 58.16 10.08
CA THR A 298 -52.56 58.96 11.31
C THR A 298 -52.30 60.44 10.94
N ASP A 299 -51.43 60.71 9.93
CA ASP A 299 -51.18 62.08 9.47
C ASP A 299 -52.45 62.73 8.93
N LEU A 300 -53.25 62.01 8.14
CA LEU A 300 -54.51 62.49 7.61
C LEU A 300 -55.53 62.78 8.73
N ARG A 301 -55.61 61.93 9.77
CA ARG A 301 -56.45 62.10 10.93
C ARG A 301 -56.11 63.39 11.69
N LEU A 302 -54.79 63.57 12.00
CA LEU A 302 -54.31 64.76 12.69
C LEU A 302 -54.56 66.01 11.87
N ASN A 303 -54.38 65.96 10.54
CA ASN A 303 -54.67 67.08 9.67
C ASN A 303 -56.17 67.43 9.59
N VAL A 304 -57.05 66.45 9.67
CA VAL A 304 -58.51 66.67 9.75
C VAL A 304 -58.90 67.27 11.07
N GLU A 305 -58.42 66.71 12.20
CA GLU A 305 -58.72 67.16 13.56
C GLU A 305 -58.25 68.61 13.76
N ASN A 306 -57.07 68.98 13.31
CA ASN A 306 -56.52 70.33 13.50
C ASN A 306 -56.88 71.32 12.40
N TYR A 307 -57.65 70.88 11.38
CA TYR A 307 -58.01 71.76 10.23
C TYR A 307 -58.68 73.07 10.61
N ALA A 308 -59.51 73.06 11.70
CA ALA A 308 -60.17 74.19 12.21
C ALA A 308 -59.26 75.22 12.88
N GLU A 309 -58.10 74.79 13.36
CA GLU A 309 -57.13 75.65 14.07
C GLU A 309 -56.13 76.25 13.13
N ILE A 310 -56.06 75.81 11.83
CA ILE A 310 -55.16 76.36 10.79
C ILE A 310 -55.60 77.73 10.36
N PRO A 311 -54.70 78.70 10.21
CA PRO A 311 -54.99 80.09 9.66
C PRO A 311 -55.70 80.06 8.30
N LEU A 312 -56.65 81.02 8.09
CA LEU A 312 -57.46 81.04 6.88
C LEU A 312 -56.67 80.96 5.57
N TRP A 313 -55.54 81.64 5.49
CA TRP A 313 -54.71 81.66 4.28
C TRP A 313 -54.07 80.29 3.99
N GLN A 314 -53.70 79.57 5.01
CA GLN A 314 -53.18 78.18 4.88
C GLN A 314 -54.27 77.25 4.47
N ARG A 315 -55.50 77.35 5.03
CA ARG A 315 -56.67 76.54 4.62
C ARG A 315 -57.01 76.74 3.14
N LEU A 316 -56.94 78.02 2.62
CA LEU A 316 -57.12 78.26 1.22
C LEU A 316 -56.06 77.69 0.34
N SER A 317 -54.79 77.70 0.77
CA SER A 317 -53.68 77.00 0.09
C SER A 317 -53.86 75.51 0.06
N MET A 318 -54.30 74.91 1.15
CA MET A 318 -54.62 73.51 1.24
C MET A 318 -55.80 73.12 0.37
N GLN A 319 -56.84 73.98 0.25
CA GLN A 319 -57.98 73.71 -0.65
C GLN A 319 -57.56 73.75 -2.13
N VAL A 320 -56.72 74.70 -2.54
CA VAL A 320 -56.16 74.71 -3.90
C VAL A 320 -55.31 73.54 -4.21
N GLY A 321 -54.58 73.03 -3.20
CA GLY A 321 -53.77 71.81 -3.31
C GLY A 321 -54.59 70.50 -3.13
N GLY A 322 -55.93 70.50 -3.16
CA GLY A 322 -56.80 69.37 -3.06
C GLY A 322 -56.84 68.71 -1.66
N LYS A 323 -56.28 69.41 -0.63
CA LYS A 323 -56.24 68.90 0.79
C LYS A 323 -57.40 69.52 1.59
N ASN A 324 -58.64 69.41 1.10
CA ASN A 324 -59.83 69.79 1.85
C ASN A 324 -60.36 68.64 2.72
N PRO A 325 -61.13 68.94 3.78
CA PRO A 325 -61.65 67.90 4.69
C PRO A 325 -62.39 66.73 3.97
N PRO A 326 -63.27 66.98 2.97
CA PRO A 326 -63.94 65.90 2.26
C PRO A 326 -62.98 64.97 1.51
N THR A 327 -61.92 65.56 0.90
CA THR A 327 -60.89 64.75 0.21
C THR A 327 -60.06 64.00 1.18
N MET A 328 -59.67 64.57 2.33
CA MET A 328 -58.95 63.88 3.39
C MET A 328 -59.77 62.72 3.95
N HIS A 329 -61.07 62.90 4.16
CA HIS A 329 -61.97 61.82 4.59
C HIS A 329 -62.05 60.69 3.56
N LYS A 330 -62.14 61.00 2.27
CA LYS A 330 -62.10 59.99 1.21
C LYS A 330 -60.73 59.20 1.20
N MET A 331 -59.66 59.97 1.41
CA MET A 331 -58.34 59.36 1.47
C MET A 331 -58.14 58.48 2.70
N ARG A 332 -58.73 58.85 3.84
CA ARG A 332 -58.75 57.98 5.04
C ARG A 332 -59.58 56.71 4.80
N SER A 333 -60.79 56.83 4.21
CA SER A 333 -61.58 55.64 3.84
C SER A 333 -60.79 54.71 2.94
N TRP A 334 -60.09 55.24 1.94
CA TRP A 334 -59.18 54.44 1.11
C TRP A 334 -58.02 53.80 1.92
N CYS A 335 -57.39 54.54 2.86
CA CYS A 335 -56.35 53.94 3.72
C CYS A 335 -56.93 52.82 4.58
N THR A 336 -58.13 52.99 5.14
CA THR A 336 -58.80 51.94 5.93
C THR A 336 -59.09 50.70 5.12
N GLU A 337 -59.62 50.82 3.89
CA GLU A 337 -59.88 49.74 2.97
C GLU A 337 -58.56 49.00 2.58
N GLN A 338 -57.50 49.77 2.31
CA GLN A 338 -56.18 49.15 1.99
C GLN A 338 -55.57 48.45 3.20
N LEU A 339 -55.69 49.00 4.42
CA LEU A 339 -55.25 48.36 5.65
C LEU A 339 -55.97 47.06 5.91
N GLU A 340 -57.31 47.03 5.73
CA GLU A 340 -58.11 45.81 5.87
C GLU A 340 -57.68 44.75 4.86
N ALA A 341 -57.43 45.13 3.60
CA ALA A 341 -57.00 44.23 2.56
C ALA A 341 -55.61 43.67 2.88
N LEU A 342 -54.62 44.50 3.26
CA LEU A 342 -53.27 44.08 3.59
C LEU A 342 -53.22 43.21 4.87
N ARG A 343 -54.02 43.55 5.88
CA ARG A 343 -54.14 42.71 7.11
C ARG A 343 -54.72 41.36 6.79
N LYS A 344 -55.77 41.31 5.92
CA LYS A 344 -56.32 40.02 5.46
C LYS A 344 -55.31 39.18 4.67
N GLU A 345 -54.47 39.83 3.84
CA GLU A 345 -53.36 39.12 3.16
C GLU A 345 -52.31 38.61 4.14
N LEU A 346 -51.97 39.43 5.16
CA LEU A 346 -51.03 39.05 6.21
C LEU A 346 -51.58 37.87 7.03
N ASP A 347 -52.88 37.90 7.40
CA ASP A 347 -53.52 36.80 8.12
C ASP A 347 -53.55 35.50 7.29
N ALA A 348 -53.74 35.60 5.97
CA ALA A 348 -53.67 34.48 5.05
C ALA A 348 -52.25 33.92 4.87
N LEU A 349 -51.21 34.73 5.12
CA LEU A 349 -49.80 34.32 5.02
C LEU A 349 -49.35 33.51 6.25
N TYR A 350 -49.87 33.78 7.46
CA TYR A 350 -49.44 33.09 8.68
C TYR A 350 -49.54 31.55 8.63
N PRO A 351 -50.62 30.92 8.13
CA PRO A 351 -50.67 29.46 7.99
C PRO A 351 -49.58 28.93 7.04
N ARG A 352 -49.29 29.66 5.95
CA ARG A 352 -48.24 29.33 5.02
C ARG A 352 -46.85 29.42 5.65
N LEU A 353 -46.63 30.48 6.44
CA LEU A 353 -45.39 30.69 7.18
C LEU A 353 -45.14 29.57 8.20
N SER A 354 -46.20 29.23 8.97
CA SER A 354 -46.12 28.13 9.94
C SER A 354 -45.80 26.80 9.28
N LYS A 355 -46.42 26.52 8.12
CA LYS A 355 -46.13 25.29 7.34
C LYS A 355 -44.72 25.30 6.81
N ALA A 356 -44.25 26.41 6.21
CA ALA A 356 -42.90 26.54 5.71
C ALA A 356 -41.85 26.37 6.82
N LYS A 357 -42.08 26.89 8.02
CA LYS A 357 -41.22 26.68 9.20
C LYS A 357 -41.14 25.23 9.62
N GLN A 358 -42.25 24.48 9.55
CA GLN A 358 -42.26 23.06 9.87
C GLN A 358 -41.53 22.24 8.79
N GLU A 359 -41.74 22.57 7.52
CA GLU A 359 -41.08 21.87 6.38
C GLU A 359 -39.58 22.16 6.28
N ALA A 360 -39.13 23.36 6.64
CA ALA A 360 -37.74 23.74 6.68
C ALA A 360 -36.98 23.26 7.90
N TYR A 361 -37.71 22.72 8.93
CA TYR A 361 -37.08 22.24 10.14
C TYR A 361 -36.31 20.94 9.87
N LEU A 362 -35.02 20.95 10.12
CA LEU A 362 -34.16 19.79 10.16
C LEU A 362 -33.66 19.62 11.60
N ASP A 363 -33.71 18.38 12.08
CA ASP A 363 -33.17 18.05 13.40
C ASP A 363 -31.67 18.40 13.42
N PRO A 364 -31.19 19.21 14.39
CA PRO A 364 -29.75 19.56 14.49
C PRO A 364 -28.84 18.35 14.54
N GLY A 365 -29.27 17.23 15.14
CA GLY A 365 -28.50 15.99 15.20
C GLY A 365 -28.30 15.37 13.81
N ILE A 366 -29.30 15.48 12.92
CA ILE A 366 -29.17 15.01 11.52
C ILE A 366 -28.18 15.87 10.74
N LEU A 367 -28.20 17.18 10.95
CA LEU A 367 -27.27 18.09 10.29
C LEU A 367 -25.84 17.84 10.75
N GLU A 368 -25.60 17.68 12.05
CA GLU A 368 -24.29 17.38 12.62
C GLU A 368 -23.75 16.04 12.11
N GLU A 369 -24.58 15.00 12.07
CA GLU A 369 -24.20 13.68 11.54
C GLU A 369 -23.88 13.74 10.04
N TYR A 370 -24.60 14.56 9.27
CA TYR A 370 -24.32 14.80 7.86
C TYR A 370 -22.99 15.52 7.65
N GLU A 371 -22.75 16.60 8.39
CA GLU A 371 -21.52 17.37 8.30
C GLU A 371 -20.30 16.53 8.69
N HIS A 372 -20.37 15.78 9.79
CA HIS A 372 -19.31 14.86 10.20
C HIS A 372 -19.03 13.78 9.13
N SER A 373 -20.09 13.24 8.52
CA SER A 373 -19.93 12.24 7.44
C SER A 373 -19.31 12.87 6.19
N LYS A 374 -19.65 14.11 5.88
CA LYS A 374 -19.08 14.87 4.76
C LYS A 374 -17.61 15.20 4.98
N GLU A 375 -17.23 15.65 6.17
CA GLU A 375 -15.82 15.90 6.53
C GLU A 375 -14.97 14.63 6.42
N ALA A 376 -15.48 13.49 6.88
CA ALA A 376 -14.79 12.21 6.76
C ALA A 376 -14.56 11.82 5.30
N ILE A 377 -15.51 12.08 4.41
CA ILE A 377 -15.40 11.83 2.97
C ILE A 377 -14.39 12.80 2.32
N GLU A 378 -14.41 14.07 2.68
CA GLU A 378 -13.46 15.08 2.19
C GLU A 378 -12.03 14.74 2.64
N ALA A 379 -11.83 14.36 3.89
CA ALA A 379 -10.55 13.86 4.41
C ALA A 379 -10.08 12.60 3.67
N GLY A 380 -11.00 11.74 3.22
CA GLY A 380 -10.72 10.57 2.37
C GLY A 380 -10.42 10.91 0.90
N GLY A 381 -10.35 12.19 0.52
CA GLY A 381 -10.05 12.65 -0.85
C GLY A 381 -11.28 12.80 -1.75
N GLY A 382 -12.48 12.91 -1.16
CA GLY A 382 -13.73 13.16 -1.87
C GLY A 382 -14.50 11.91 -2.26
N ILE A 383 -15.72 12.12 -2.74
CA ILE A 383 -16.71 11.04 -3.02
C ILE A 383 -16.17 9.98 -3.99
N GLU A 384 -15.55 10.41 -5.09
CA GLU A 384 -15.03 9.51 -6.14
C GLU A 384 -13.88 8.65 -5.61
N ASN A 385 -12.98 9.23 -4.84
CA ASN A 385 -11.86 8.51 -4.25
C ASN A 385 -12.33 7.50 -3.21
N VAL A 386 -13.24 7.92 -2.32
CA VAL A 386 -13.82 7.03 -1.30
C VAL A 386 -14.60 5.89 -1.95
N ARG A 387 -15.37 6.12 -3.02
CA ARG A 387 -16.04 5.08 -3.79
C ARG A 387 -15.03 4.09 -4.37
N SER A 388 -13.97 4.58 -5.03
CA SER A 388 -12.88 3.74 -5.54
C SER A 388 -12.18 2.92 -4.47
N LEU A 389 -11.94 3.50 -3.28
CA LEU A 389 -11.33 2.81 -2.13
C LEU A 389 -12.25 1.72 -1.55
N ILE A 390 -13.57 1.95 -1.56
CA ILE A 390 -14.56 0.98 -1.08
C ILE A 390 -14.73 -0.19 -2.06
N GLU A 391 -14.67 0.06 -3.36
CA GLU A 391 -14.82 -0.94 -4.43
C GLU A 391 -13.56 -1.76 -4.63
N LYS A 392 -12.38 -1.19 -4.40
CA LYS A 392 -11.12 -1.93 -4.43
C LYS A 392 -11.09 -2.89 -3.26
N ARG A 393 -11.13 -4.19 -3.55
CA ARG A 393 -10.66 -5.18 -2.59
C ARG A 393 -9.22 -4.80 -2.25
N PRO A 394 -8.82 -4.75 -0.97
CA PRO A 394 -7.43 -4.55 -0.64
C PRO A 394 -6.65 -5.63 -1.37
N GLY A 395 -5.98 -5.27 -2.45
CA GLY A 395 -5.05 -6.15 -3.14
C GLY A 395 -3.97 -6.45 -2.12
N GLU A 396 -3.91 -7.71 -1.67
CA GLU A 396 -3.03 -8.17 -0.59
C GLU A 396 -1.56 -7.82 -0.87
N SER A 397 -1.17 -7.63 -2.13
CA SER A 397 0.22 -7.41 -2.54
C SER A 397 0.65 -5.95 -2.61
N ALA A 398 -0.18 -5.03 -3.10
CA ALA A 398 0.27 -3.67 -3.39
C ALA A 398 0.61 -2.84 -2.13
N HIS A 399 -0.07 -3.11 -1.00
CA HIS A 399 0.11 -2.40 0.27
C HIS A 399 0.91 -3.18 1.32
N ALA A 400 1.36 -4.39 0.98
CA ALA A 400 1.99 -5.30 1.93
C ALA A 400 3.24 -4.71 2.61
N PHE A 401 4.03 -3.94 1.84
CA PHE A 401 5.27 -3.31 2.31
C PHE A 401 5.20 -1.77 2.30
N GLU A 402 3.98 -1.21 2.31
CA GLU A 402 3.80 0.23 2.33
C GLU A 402 4.33 0.84 3.63
N GLY A 403 5.06 1.94 3.52
CA GLY A 403 5.70 2.58 4.67
C GLY A 403 6.96 1.88 5.21
N ARG A 404 7.44 0.79 4.57
CA ARG A 404 8.67 0.10 4.96
C ARG A 404 9.88 0.63 4.20
N GLY A 405 10.91 1.04 4.94
CA GLY A 405 12.19 1.47 4.37
C GLY A 405 13.06 0.29 3.94
N LEU A 406 13.10 -0.78 4.75
CA LEU A 406 13.86 -2.00 4.48
C LEU A 406 12.93 -3.21 4.45
N VAL A 407 12.93 -3.91 3.33
CA VAL A 407 12.32 -5.23 3.18
C VAL A 407 13.42 -6.27 3.00
N ALA A 408 13.39 -7.32 3.79
CA ALA A 408 14.34 -8.42 3.69
C ALA A 408 13.62 -9.73 3.35
N ALA A 409 14.06 -10.40 2.29
CA ALA A 409 13.52 -11.68 1.84
C ALA A 409 14.59 -12.49 1.11
N THR A 410 14.49 -13.83 1.10
CA THR A 410 15.41 -14.65 0.32
C THR A 410 15.20 -14.44 -1.19
N ALA A 411 16.24 -14.62 -1.98
CA ALA A 411 16.18 -14.47 -3.44
C ALA A 411 15.14 -15.42 -4.05
N GLY A 412 15.05 -16.65 -3.55
CA GLY A 412 14.03 -17.61 -3.98
C GLY A 412 12.61 -17.14 -3.71
N CYS A 413 12.38 -16.56 -2.53
CA CYS A 413 11.08 -16.00 -2.16
C CYS A 413 10.71 -14.79 -3.04
N VAL A 414 11.64 -13.85 -3.23
CA VAL A 414 11.42 -12.66 -4.08
C VAL A 414 11.12 -13.05 -5.53
N ALA A 415 11.80 -14.05 -6.04
CA ALA A 415 11.65 -14.50 -7.42
C ALA A 415 10.35 -15.27 -7.68
N SER A 416 9.85 -16.04 -6.70
CA SER A 416 8.75 -16.97 -6.89
C SER A 416 7.41 -16.52 -6.30
N HIS A 417 7.41 -15.61 -5.32
CA HIS A 417 6.17 -15.26 -4.59
C HIS A 417 5.46 -14.05 -5.20
N ASP A 418 4.15 -14.20 -5.47
CA ASP A 418 3.32 -13.17 -6.12
C ASP A 418 3.28 -11.82 -5.35
N LEU A 419 3.59 -11.84 -4.05
CA LEU A 419 3.66 -10.62 -3.22
C LEU A 419 4.66 -9.59 -3.73
N PHE A 420 5.73 -10.03 -4.41
CA PHE A 420 6.75 -9.16 -4.98
C PHE A 420 6.44 -8.73 -6.41
N THR A 421 5.37 -9.24 -7.01
CA THR A 421 4.96 -8.87 -8.36
C THR A 421 4.49 -7.41 -8.39
N GLY A 422 5.08 -6.61 -9.29
CA GLY A 422 4.73 -5.18 -9.42
C GLY A 422 5.32 -4.27 -8.34
N LEU A 423 6.06 -4.81 -7.35
CA LEU A 423 6.80 -3.99 -6.41
C LEU A 423 8.06 -3.41 -7.05
N SER A 424 8.57 -2.35 -6.42
CA SER A 424 9.85 -1.75 -6.81
C SER A 424 10.51 -1.09 -5.61
N PHE A 425 11.83 -1.11 -5.62
CA PHE A 425 12.68 -0.57 -4.57
C PHE A 425 13.70 0.39 -5.19
N ASP A 426 14.09 1.41 -4.45
CA ASP A 426 15.14 2.32 -4.93
C ASP A 426 16.48 1.63 -5.03
N ILE A 427 16.78 0.78 -4.04
CA ILE A 427 18.02 0.01 -3.95
C ILE A 427 17.66 -1.46 -3.75
N VAL A 428 18.28 -2.34 -4.53
CA VAL A 428 18.24 -3.80 -4.34
C VAL A 428 19.65 -4.26 -4.00
N ILE A 429 19.80 -4.90 -2.84
CA ILE A 429 21.07 -5.43 -2.36
C ILE A 429 21.00 -6.95 -2.38
N VAL A 430 21.93 -7.60 -3.07
CA VAL A 430 22.09 -9.05 -3.10
C VAL A 430 23.31 -9.40 -2.26
N ASP A 431 23.07 -9.94 -1.07
CA ASP A 431 24.09 -10.36 -0.12
C ASP A 431 24.43 -11.84 -0.34
N GLY A 432 25.72 -12.11 -0.62
CA GLY A 432 26.18 -13.44 -1.00
C GLY A 432 25.84 -13.80 -2.43
N ILE A 433 26.21 -12.93 -3.37
CA ILE A 433 25.97 -13.14 -4.81
C ILE A 433 26.53 -14.48 -5.33
N ASP A 434 27.60 -14.97 -4.72
CA ASP A 434 28.23 -16.25 -4.97
C ASP A 434 27.28 -17.44 -4.81
N ALA A 435 26.27 -17.32 -3.95
CA ALA A 435 25.28 -18.37 -3.68
C ALA A 435 23.95 -18.19 -4.44
N VAL A 436 23.72 -17.04 -5.10
CA VAL A 436 22.46 -16.75 -5.81
C VAL A 436 22.56 -17.16 -7.27
N SER A 437 21.73 -18.10 -7.72
CA SER A 437 21.69 -18.52 -9.12
C SER A 437 21.10 -17.44 -10.03
N LEU A 438 21.52 -17.40 -11.29
CA LEU A 438 21.08 -16.39 -12.25
C LEU A 438 19.56 -16.36 -12.49
N PRO A 439 18.83 -17.50 -12.55
CA PRO A 439 17.37 -17.48 -12.64
C PRO A 439 16.66 -16.78 -11.47
N LEU A 440 17.27 -16.76 -10.29
CA LEU A 440 16.75 -16.03 -9.12
C LEU A 440 17.23 -14.58 -9.13
N LEU A 441 18.46 -14.33 -9.59
CA LEU A 441 19.06 -12.99 -9.61
C LEU A 441 18.29 -12.04 -10.53
N VAL A 442 17.90 -12.48 -11.73
CA VAL A 442 17.20 -11.63 -12.69
C VAL A 442 15.87 -11.10 -12.16
N PRO A 443 14.92 -11.92 -11.66
CA PRO A 443 13.70 -11.41 -11.07
C PRO A 443 13.91 -10.47 -9.88
N VAL A 444 14.93 -10.73 -9.06
CA VAL A 444 15.26 -9.90 -7.90
C VAL A 444 15.75 -8.52 -8.35
N THR A 445 16.71 -8.48 -9.26
CA THR A 445 17.31 -7.23 -9.73
C THR A 445 16.37 -6.38 -10.58
N CYS A 446 15.37 -7.00 -11.23
CA CYS A 446 14.29 -6.27 -11.93
C CYS A 446 13.44 -5.39 -11.01
N LEU A 447 13.49 -5.58 -9.69
CA LEU A 447 12.77 -4.74 -8.72
C LEU A 447 13.50 -3.42 -8.41
N ALA A 448 14.77 -3.26 -8.85
CA ALA A 448 15.55 -2.06 -8.61
C ALA A 448 15.15 -0.93 -9.57
N ARG A 449 14.83 0.23 -9.01
CA ARG A 449 14.58 1.47 -9.78
C ARG A 449 15.86 2.25 -10.05
N ASN A 450 16.70 2.41 -9.02
CA ASN A 450 17.83 3.33 -9.07
C ASN A 450 19.17 2.60 -8.97
N LYS A 451 19.27 1.59 -8.07
CA LYS A 451 20.57 0.98 -7.79
C LYS A 451 20.45 -0.52 -7.49
N ILE A 452 21.36 -1.29 -8.07
CA ILE A 452 21.63 -2.69 -7.74
C ILE A 452 22.99 -2.76 -7.05
N VAL A 453 23.07 -3.43 -5.90
CA VAL A 453 24.31 -3.68 -5.18
C VAL A 453 24.50 -5.19 -5.07
N LEU A 454 25.56 -5.70 -5.64
CA LEU A 454 25.95 -7.11 -5.60
C LEU A 454 27.13 -7.25 -4.64
N VAL A 455 26.94 -7.97 -3.53
CA VAL A 455 27.95 -8.10 -2.47
C VAL A 455 28.31 -9.58 -2.30
N GLY A 456 29.58 -9.91 -2.24
CA GLY A 456 30.04 -11.30 -2.01
C GLY A 456 31.42 -11.55 -2.56
N ASP A 457 31.81 -12.82 -2.59
CA ASP A 457 33.01 -13.27 -3.29
C ASP A 457 32.71 -13.32 -4.79
N CYS A 458 32.96 -12.20 -5.46
CA CYS A 458 32.67 -12.06 -6.88
C CYS A 458 33.73 -12.78 -7.77
N PHE A 459 34.93 -13.04 -7.25
CA PHE A 459 36.08 -13.55 -7.99
C PHE A 459 36.63 -14.89 -7.47
N GLY A 460 36.36 -15.26 -6.23
CA GLY A 460 37.01 -16.37 -5.55
C GLY A 460 36.47 -17.75 -5.90
N SER A 461 35.26 -17.86 -6.41
CA SER A 461 34.72 -19.15 -6.81
C SER A 461 35.07 -19.51 -8.27
N GLN A 462 36.32 -19.65 -8.59
CA GLN A 462 36.66 -20.70 -9.54
C GLN A 462 36.19 -21.99 -8.88
N VAL A 463 35.05 -22.49 -9.36
CA VAL A 463 34.61 -23.85 -9.03
C VAL A 463 35.81 -24.74 -9.36
N SER A 464 36.48 -25.18 -8.28
CA SER A 464 37.51 -26.22 -8.41
C SER A 464 36.81 -27.40 -9.07
N GLY A 465 37.16 -27.62 -10.34
CA GLY A 465 36.49 -28.56 -11.20
C GLY A 465 36.40 -29.95 -10.56
N VAL A 466 35.20 -30.32 -10.24
CA VAL A 466 34.84 -31.72 -10.30
C VAL A 466 34.24 -31.91 -11.68
N GLU A 467 35.10 -32.35 -12.58
CA GLU A 467 34.75 -32.92 -13.89
C GLU A 467 33.93 -34.20 -13.64
N ASP A 468 32.70 -34.05 -13.24
CA ASP A 468 31.76 -35.14 -13.34
C ASP A 468 30.99 -34.96 -14.66
N GLU A 469 31.55 -35.56 -15.71
CA GLU A 469 31.05 -35.52 -17.11
C GLU A 469 29.60 -36.05 -17.25
N ARG A 470 28.97 -36.53 -16.19
CA ARG A 470 27.60 -37.08 -16.19
C ARG A 470 26.51 -36.12 -15.82
N GLU A 471 26.84 -35.01 -15.21
CA GLU A 471 25.94 -33.95 -14.88
C GLU A 471 26.19 -32.69 -15.71
N GLY A 472 26.14 -32.82 -17.03
CA GLY A 472 26.10 -31.67 -17.97
C GLY A 472 24.94 -30.72 -17.72
N ASN A 473 24.71 -30.46 -16.49
CA ASN A 473 23.52 -30.06 -15.83
C ASN A 473 23.42 -28.56 -15.65
N PHE A 474 22.21 -28.16 -15.48
CA PHE A 474 21.64 -26.89 -15.17
C PHE A 474 22.51 -25.99 -14.26
N GLN A 475 23.05 -26.54 -13.16
CA GLN A 475 23.95 -25.81 -12.26
C GLN A 475 25.24 -25.33 -12.96
N THR A 476 25.84 -26.15 -13.77
CA THR A 476 27.03 -25.81 -14.53
C THR A 476 26.74 -24.77 -15.62
N ARG A 477 25.60 -24.90 -16.33
CA ARG A 477 25.16 -23.89 -17.33
C ARG A 477 24.82 -22.57 -16.69
N ILE A 478 24.13 -22.58 -15.53
CA ILE A 478 23.81 -21.36 -14.78
C ILE A 478 25.07 -20.75 -14.19
N THR A 479 26.00 -21.55 -13.68
CA THR A 479 27.28 -21.05 -13.18
C THR A 479 28.07 -20.42 -14.31
N CYS A 480 28.15 -21.06 -15.50
CA CYS A 480 28.79 -20.48 -16.67
C CYS A 480 28.13 -19.16 -17.11
N LEU A 481 26.82 -19.09 -17.17
CA LEU A 481 26.12 -17.86 -17.52
C LEU A 481 26.34 -16.75 -16.46
N ARG A 482 26.36 -17.11 -15.19
CA ARG A 482 26.68 -16.20 -14.09
C ARG A 482 28.10 -15.69 -14.17
N THR A 483 29.08 -16.59 -14.34
CA THR A 483 30.49 -16.25 -14.47
C THR A 483 30.71 -15.33 -15.66
N SER A 484 30.08 -15.61 -16.81
CA SER A 484 30.22 -14.78 -18.00
C SER A 484 29.64 -13.36 -17.81
N VAL A 485 28.53 -13.19 -17.09
CA VAL A 485 27.94 -11.87 -16.82
C VAL A 485 28.81 -11.08 -15.83
N LEU A 486 29.24 -11.70 -14.73
CA LEU A 486 30.11 -11.05 -13.74
C LEU A 486 31.52 -10.78 -14.32
N GLU A 487 32.13 -11.71 -15.06
CA GLU A 487 33.41 -11.53 -15.70
C GLU A 487 33.34 -10.41 -16.75
N THR A 488 32.29 -10.35 -17.57
CA THR A 488 32.11 -9.28 -18.55
C THR A 488 32.02 -7.93 -17.87
N TYR A 489 31.22 -7.85 -16.78
CA TYR A 489 31.06 -6.61 -16.04
C TYR A 489 32.34 -6.18 -15.32
N THR A 490 33.07 -7.11 -14.70
CA THR A 490 34.32 -6.83 -13.98
C THR A 490 35.47 -6.53 -14.90
N ALA A 491 35.60 -7.22 -16.02
CA ALA A 491 36.59 -6.88 -17.05
C ALA A 491 36.38 -5.44 -17.57
N GLN A 492 35.13 -5.02 -17.67
CA GLN A 492 34.76 -3.67 -18.09
C GLN A 492 35.07 -2.62 -17.00
N VAL A 493 34.78 -2.89 -15.72
CA VAL A 493 35.10 -2.01 -14.61
C VAL A 493 36.61 -1.85 -14.41
N VAL A 494 37.36 -2.94 -14.48
CA VAL A 494 38.83 -2.91 -14.38
C VAL A 494 39.46 -2.16 -15.59
N ALA A 495 38.96 -2.36 -16.81
CA ALA A 495 39.41 -1.61 -17.97
C ALA A 495 39.15 -0.10 -17.83
N SER A 496 38.01 0.30 -17.28
CA SER A 496 37.68 1.72 -17.04
C SER A 496 38.53 2.35 -15.92
N SER A 497 38.88 1.60 -14.88
CA SER A 497 39.76 2.11 -13.81
C SER A 497 41.21 2.27 -14.26
N HIS A 498 41.71 1.47 -15.21
CA HIS A 498 43.00 1.66 -15.80
C HIS A 498 43.05 2.80 -16.83
N ALA A 499 41.94 3.05 -17.54
CA ALA A 499 41.87 4.16 -18.50
C ALA A 499 41.77 5.55 -17.84
N SER A 500 41.32 5.64 -16.58
CA SER A 500 41.28 6.88 -15.81
C SER A 500 42.59 7.22 -15.09
N ASN A 501 43.60 6.34 -15.10
CA ASN A 501 44.92 6.53 -14.50
C ASN A 501 46.04 6.73 -15.52
N VAL A 502 45.74 6.93 -16.77
CA VAL A 502 46.62 7.34 -17.85
C VAL A 502 46.12 8.70 -18.35
#